data_b294ebd0aad43b09919caebfb184041f
#
_entry.id   b294ebd0aad43b09919caebfb184041f
#
_cell.length_a   1.000
_cell.length_b   1.000
_cell.length_c   1.000
_cell.angle_alpha   90.00
_cell.angle_beta   90.00
_cell.angle_gamma   90.00
#
_symmetry.space_group_name_H-M   'P 1'
#
loop_
_entity.id
_entity.type
_entity.pdbx_description
1 polymer ?
#
loop_
_entity_poly.entity_id
_entity_poly.type
_entity_poly.pdbx_seq_one_letter_code
_entity_poly.pdbx_strand_id
1 'polypeptide(L)'
;ETVREGLHCIRHITGEMLEAIEHEDKAGFALSMYRGCWSVNMLGREFNAPFERYLKPLQLGYSIMAWKVMGAGAGGVVGVLFDDGYDRKEVYELAEKQGWTELEWAIEHQGIQREVNLHE
;
A
#
# COMPACT_ATOMS: atom_id res chain seq x y z
N GLU A 1 9.25 -4.79 -22.18
CA GLU A 1 9.94 -3.97 -21.23
C GLU A 1 9.34 -3.98 -19.86
N THR A 2 10.18 -4.17 -18.86
CA THR A 2 9.75 -4.34 -17.48
C THR A 2 8.97 -3.16 -16.92
N VAL A 3 9.44 -1.94 -17.19
CA VAL A 3 8.76 -0.73 -16.71
C VAL A 3 7.37 -0.60 -17.31
N ARG A 4 7.25 -0.83 -18.60
CA ARG A 4 5.97 -0.79 -19.29
C ARG A 4 5.00 -1.84 -18.76
N GLU A 5 5.50 -3.06 -18.54
CA GLU A 5 4.71 -4.14 -17.95
C GLU A 5 4.25 -3.78 -16.55
N GLY A 6 5.14 -3.18 -15.74
CA GLY A 6 4.79 -2.73 -14.40
C GLY A 6 3.68 -1.69 -14.40
N LEU A 7 3.71 -0.72 -15.32
CA LEU A 7 2.66 0.29 -15.44
C LEU A 7 1.33 -0.34 -15.84
N HIS A 8 1.34 -1.28 -16.79
CA HIS A 8 0.14 -2.00 -17.19
C HIS A 8 -0.43 -2.83 -16.03
N CYS A 9 0.42 -3.49 -15.27
CA CYS A 9 0.00 -4.26 -14.10
C CYS A 9 -0.65 -3.38 -13.05
N ILE A 10 -0.07 -2.23 -12.74
CA ILE A 10 -0.62 -1.30 -11.76
C ILE A 10 -2.01 -0.83 -12.19
N ARG A 11 -2.17 -0.49 -13.46
CA ARG A 11 -3.46 -0.06 -14.00
C ARG A 11 -4.51 -1.17 -13.88
N HIS A 12 -4.15 -2.39 -14.23
CA HIS A 12 -5.04 -3.54 -14.14
C HIS A 12 -5.42 -3.85 -12.68
N ILE A 13 -4.44 -3.84 -11.79
CA ILE A 13 -4.63 -4.10 -10.38
C ILE A 13 -5.53 -3.06 -9.71
N THR A 14 -5.46 -1.82 -10.14
CA THR A 14 -6.36 -0.77 -9.64
C THR A 14 -7.83 -1.14 -9.86
N GLY A 15 -8.15 -1.68 -11.04
CA GLY A 15 -9.49 -2.16 -11.33
C GLY A 15 -9.90 -3.37 -10.48
N GLU A 16 -8.98 -4.31 -10.28
CA GLU A 16 -9.23 -5.47 -9.42
C GLU A 16 -9.46 -5.05 -7.96
N MET A 17 -8.71 -4.07 -7.48
CA MET A 17 -8.87 -3.57 -6.12
C MET A 17 -10.23 -2.90 -5.93
N LEU A 18 -10.67 -2.09 -6.90
CA LEU A 18 -11.98 -1.48 -6.88
C LEU A 18 -13.08 -2.53 -6.83
N GLU A 19 -12.97 -3.57 -7.65
CA GLU A 19 -13.92 -4.67 -7.66
C GLU A 19 -13.97 -5.38 -6.30
N ALA A 20 -12.81 -5.63 -5.69
CA ALA A 20 -12.74 -6.23 -4.37
C ALA A 20 -13.44 -5.37 -3.31
N ILE A 21 -13.27 -4.04 -3.37
CA ILE A 21 -13.95 -3.11 -2.47
C ILE A 21 -15.46 -3.19 -2.66
N GLU A 22 -15.93 -3.17 -3.90
CA GLU A 22 -17.36 -3.21 -4.22
C GLU A 22 -18.03 -4.50 -3.74
N HIS A 23 -17.31 -5.61 -3.73
CA HIS A 23 -17.81 -6.91 -3.30
C HIS A 23 -17.47 -7.23 -1.84
N GLU A 24 -16.91 -6.29 -1.11
CA GLU A 24 -16.46 -6.49 0.28
C GLU A 24 -15.53 -7.70 0.42
N ASP A 25 -14.70 -7.93 -0.59
CA ASP A 25 -13.76 -9.04 -0.67
C ASP A 25 -12.40 -8.64 -0.08
N LYS A 26 -12.24 -8.88 1.21
CA LYS A 26 -11.00 -8.50 1.91
C LYS A 26 -9.78 -9.27 1.40
N ALA A 27 -9.95 -10.55 1.11
CA ALA A 27 -8.85 -11.36 0.58
C ALA A 27 -8.42 -10.87 -0.81
N GLY A 28 -9.39 -10.53 -1.67
CA GLY A 28 -9.11 -9.95 -2.98
C GLY A 28 -8.43 -8.59 -2.88
N PHE A 29 -8.84 -7.77 -1.92
CA PHE A 29 -8.20 -6.48 -1.65
C PHE A 29 -6.74 -6.67 -1.23
N ALA A 30 -6.49 -7.58 -0.29
CA ALA A 30 -5.14 -7.89 0.17
C ALA A 30 -4.25 -8.41 -0.96
N LEU A 31 -4.78 -9.30 -1.80
CA LEU A 31 -4.06 -9.81 -2.96
C LEU A 31 -3.72 -8.71 -3.95
N SER A 32 -4.67 -7.82 -4.23
CA SER A 32 -4.45 -6.67 -5.12
C SER A 32 -3.37 -5.74 -4.56
N MET A 33 -3.39 -5.50 -3.26
CA MET A 33 -2.38 -4.68 -2.59
C MET A 33 -0.99 -5.32 -2.69
N TYR A 34 -0.90 -6.62 -2.47
CA TYR A 34 0.34 -7.39 -2.61
C TYR A 34 0.87 -7.31 -4.04
N ARG A 35 0.01 -7.56 -5.02
CA ARG A 35 0.39 -7.51 -6.44
C ARG A 35 0.78 -6.11 -6.87
N GLY A 36 0.11 -5.08 -6.34
CA GLY A 36 0.47 -3.69 -6.58
C GLY A 36 1.86 -3.35 -6.06
N CYS A 37 2.17 -3.80 -4.86
CA CYS A 37 3.50 -3.64 -4.29
C CYS A 37 4.56 -4.32 -5.17
N TRP A 38 4.31 -5.54 -5.58
CA TRP A 38 5.22 -6.29 -6.43
C TRP A 38 5.42 -5.61 -7.78
N SER A 39 4.35 -5.08 -8.37
CA SER A 39 4.41 -4.39 -9.66
C SER A 39 5.27 -3.11 -9.60
N VAL A 40 5.30 -2.44 -8.46
CA VAL A 40 6.16 -1.28 -8.26
C VAL A 40 7.64 -1.66 -8.38
N ASN A 41 8.03 -2.85 -7.95
CA ASN A 41 9.40 -3.34 -8.14
C ASN A 41 9.79 -3.49 -9.61
N MET A 42 8.82 -3.64 -10.50
CA MET A 42 9.07 -3.67 -11.95
C MET A 42 9.41 -2.29 -12.50
N LEU A 43 9.02 -1.22 -11.80
CA LEU A 43 9.37 0.15 -12.15
C LEU A 43 10.78 0.50 -11.66
N GLY A 44 11.16 -0.06 -10.53
CA GLY A 44 12.44 0.16 -9.89
C GLY A 44 12.39 -0.31 -8.45
N ARG A 45 13.43 -0.95 -7.98
CA ARG A 45 13.44 -1.49 -6.62
C ARG A 45 13.61 -0.43 -5.54
N GLU A 46 14.13 0.72 -5.90
CA GLU A 46 14.33 1.85 -4.98
C GLU A 46 13.01 2.38 -4.38
N PHE A 47 11.90 2.18 -5.06
CA PHE A 47 10.60 2.67 -4.56
C PHE A 47 10.14 1.95 -3.31
N ASN A 48 10.37 0.65 -3.21
CA ASN A 48 9.98 -0.17 -2.06
C ASN A 48 11.11 -0.40 -1.06
N ALA A 49 12.36 -0.18 -1.47
CA ALA A 49 13.54 -0.57 -0.69
C ALA A 49 13.54 -0.08 0.77
N PRO A 50 13.12 1.14 1.10
CA PRO A 50 13.15 1.59 2.50
C PRO A 50 12.29 0.77 3.44
N PHE A 51 11.28 0.07 2.91
CA PHE A 51 10.31 -0.68 3.71
C PHE A 51 10.39 -2.18 3.49
N GLU A 52 10.76 -2.62 2.29
CA GLU A 52 10.68 -4.02 1.89
C GLU A 52 11.41 -4.97 2.84
N ARG A 53 12.63 -4.66 3.21
CA ARG A 53 13.41 -5.55 4.07
C ARG A 53 12.82 -5.72 5.47
N TYR A 54 12.00 -4.77 5.92
CA TYR A 54 11.35 -4.83 7.22
C TYR A 54 9.98 -5.47 7.15
N LEU A 55 9.20 -5.18 6.12
CA LEU A 55 7.81 -5.60 6.02
C LEU A 55 7.60 -6.93 5.31
N LYS A 56 8.46 -7.26 4.35
CA LYS A 56 8.37 -8.54 3.64
C LYS A 56 8.47 -9.74 4.58
N PRO A 57 9.40 -9.78 5.54
CA PRO A 57 9.43 -10.90 6.50
C PRO A 57 8.15 -11.02 7.31
N LEU A 58 7.53 -9.92 7.71
CA LEU A 58 6.28 -9.94 8.45
C LEU A 58 5.13 -10.48 7.60
N GLN A 59 5.11 -10.14 6.32
CA GLN A 59 4.11 -10.67 5.40
C GLN A 59 4.30 -12.18 5.17
N LEU A 60 5.52 -12.62 4.96
CA LEU A 60 5.83 -14.03 4.77
C LEU A 60 5.55 -14.84 6.03
N GLY A 61 5.69 -14.23 7.21
CA GLY A 61 5.37 -14.85 8.49
C GLY A 61 3.92 -14.70 8.92
N TYR A 62 3.07 -14.14 8.05
CA TYR A 62 1.63 -13.93 8.29
C TYR A 62 1.30 -12.95 9.43
N SER A 63 2.25 -12.12 9.84
CA SER A 63 1.98 -11.06 10.83
C SER A 63 1.18 -9.90 10.23
N ILE A 64 1.30 -9.71 8.92
CA ILE A 64 0.50 -8.76 8.14
C ILE A 64 -0.02 -9.44 6.88
N MET A 65 -1.12 -8.94 6.33
CA MET A 65 -1.67 -9.46 5.09
C MET A 65 -0.96 -8.89 3.87
N ALA A 66 -0.71 -7.60 3.87
CA ALA A 66 -0.07 -6.90 2.75
C ALA A 66 0.48 -5.57 3.21
N TRP A 67 1.34 -4.98 2.39
CA TRP A 67 1.86 -3.63 2.60
C TRP A 67 2.06 -2.96 1.25
N LYS A 68 2.06 -1.64 1.25
CA LYS A 68 2.27 -0.88 0.03
C LYS A 68 2.80 0.50 0.37
N VAL A 69 3.84 0.92 -0.36
CA VAL A 69 4.36 2.28 -0.26
C VAL A 69 3.37 3.24 -0.92
N MET A 70 3.07 4.32 -0.24
CA MET A 70 2.12 5.33 -0.70
C MET A 70 2.84 6.48 -1.38
N GLY A 71 2.17 7.09 -2.34
CA GLY A 71 2.73 8.24 -3.07
C GLY A 71 3.85 7.84 -4.03
N ALA A 72 4.87 8.68 -4.13
CA ALA A 72 5.95 8.51 -5.10
C ALA A 72 6.89 7.34 -4.82
N GLY A 73 6.89 6.81 -3.59
CA GLY A 73 7.80 5.75 -3.19
C GLY A 73 9.17 6.29 -2.75
N ALA A 74 10.13 5.39 -2.58
CA ALA A 74 11.50 5.69 -2.16
C ALA A 74 11.60 6.32 -0.76
N GLY A 75 10.58 6.13 0.05
CA GLY A 75 10.46 6.69 1.40
C GLY A 75 9.08 7.25 1.63
N GLY A 76 8.91 8.02 2.68
CA GLY A 76 7.63 8.64 3.01
C GLY A 76 6.70 7.71 3.79
N VAL A 77 5.57 7.36 3.23
CA VAL A 77 4.50 6.66 3.94
C VAL A 77 4.30 5.25 3.39
N VAL A 78 4.10 4.30 4.28
CA VAL A 78 3.73 2.93 3.91
C VAL A 78 2.41 2.56 4.58
N GLY A 79 1.52 1.91 3.81
CA GLY A 79 0.29 1.35 4.34
C GLY A 79 0.48 -0.12 4.64
N VAL A 80 -0.05 -0.57 5.77
CA VAL A 80 0.01 -1.96 6.20
C VAL A 80 -1.40 -2.46 6.46
N LEU A 81 -1.73 -3.61 5.90
CA LEU A 81 -3.05 -4.22 6.04
C LEU A 81 -2.96 -5.41 7.00
N PHE A 82 -3.81 -5.38 8.03
CA PHE A 82 -3.95 -6.46 9.01
C PHE A 82 -5.24 -7.23 8.78
N ASP A 83 -5.25 -8.48 9.17
CA ASP A 83 -6.50 -9.20 9.37
C ASP A 83 -7.04 -8.89 10.78
N ASP A 84 -8.34 -9.07 10.97
CA ASP A 84 -9.02 -8.74 12.23
C ASP A 84 -8.46 -9.50 13.43
N GLY A 85 -7.97 -10.72 13.22
CA GLY A 85 -7.41 -11.54 14.27
C GLY A 85 -5.92 -11.35 14.53
N TYR A 86 -5.26 -10.48 13.77
CA TYR A 86 -3.81 -10.32 13.85
C TYR A 86 -3.42 -9.39 14.99
N ASP A 87 -2.39 -9.79 15.72
CA ASP A 87 -1.76 -8.96 16.71
C ASP A 87 -0.84 -7.94 16.01
N ARG A 88 -1.07 -6.67 16.26
CA ARG A 88 -0.31 -5.58 15.65
C ARG A 88 1.02 -5.29 16.35
N LYS A 89 1.29 -6.01 17.42
CA LYS A 89 2.46 -5.77 18.27
C LYS A 89 3.76 -5.75 17.50
N GLU A 90 3.98 -6.74 16.61
CA GLU A 90 5.21 -6.84 15.84
C GLU A 90 5.45 -5.61 14.96
N VAL A 91 4.39 -5.08 14.34
CA VAL A 91 4.51 -3.89 13.49
C VAL A 91 4.78 -2.65 14.32
N TYR A 92 4.13 -2.51 15.47
CA TYR A 92 4.37 -1.37 16.35
C TYR A 92 5.78 -1.40 16.93
N GLU A 93 6.28 -2.57 17.31
CA GLU A 93 7.67 -2.72 17.78
C GLU A 93 8.67 -2.37 16.67
N LEU A 94 8.40 -2.84 15.45
CA LEU A 94 9.23 -2.51 14.30
C LEU A 94 9.24 -1.00 14.04
N ALA A 95 8.07 -0.37 14.03
CA ALA A 95 7.94 1.06 13.79
C ALA A 95 8.73 1.86 14.83
N GLU A 96 8.59 1.52 16.10
CA GLU A 96 9.33 2.17 17.17
C GLU A 96 10.83 2.02 16.98
N LYS A 97 11.28 0.81 16.67
CA LYS A 97 12.69 0.51 16.47
C LYS A 97 13.29 1.28 15.29
N GLN A 98 12.51 1.47 14.23
CA GLN A 98 12.97 2.17 13.03
C GLN A 98 12.71 3.68 13.08
N GLY A 99 12.07 4.17 14.12
CA GLY A 99 11.72 5.59 14.23
C GLY A 99 10.57 6.00 13.32
N TRP A 100 9.71 5.06 12.92
CA TRP A 100 8.52 5.34 12.13
C TRP A 100 7.40 5.85 13.00
N THR A 101 6.60 6.77 12.47
CA THR A 101 5.46 7.36 13.17
C THR A 101 4.16 6.90 12.53
N GLU A 102 3.19 6.48 13.36
CA GLU A 102 1.86 6.17 12.86
C GLU A 102 1.14 7.46 12.46
N LEU A 103 0.56 7.48 11.26
CA LEU A 103 -0.24 8.60 10.79
C LEU A 103 -1.71 8.34 11.04
N GLU A 104 -2.40 9.36 11.53
CA GLU A 104 -3.85 9.32 11.62
C GLU A 104 -4.45 9.53 10.24
N TRP A 105 -5.47 8.76 9.91
CA TRP A 105 -6.14 8.87 8.63
C TRP A 105 -7.60 8.47 8.76
N ALA A 106 -8.38 8.89 7.80
CA ALA A 106 -9.79 8.54 7.71
C ALA A 106 -10.20 8.42 6.24
N ILE A 107 -11.27 7.67 6.00
CA ILE A 107 -11.79 7.51 4.65
C ILE A 107 -12.49 8.80 4.24
N GLU A 108 -12.14 9.32 3.07
CA GLU A 108 -12.78 10.49 2.48
C GLU A 108 -13.97 10.03 1.65
N HIS A 109 -15.18 10.40 2.07
CA HIS A 109 -16.40 9.95 1.43
C HIS A 109 -16.86 10.81 0.24
N GLN A 110 -16.26 11.98 0.08
CA GLN A 110 -16.63 12.88 -1.02
C GLN A 110 -15.82 12.61 -2.29
N GLY A 111 -14.73 11.85 -2.17
CA GLY A 111 -13.86 11.54 -3.29
C GLY A 111 -13.06 12.75 -3.74
N ILE A 112 -12.67 12.74 -5.01
CA ILE A 112 -11.88 13.82 -5.59
C ILE A 112 -12.75 15.07 -5.72
N GLN A 113 -12.22 16.19 -5.20
CA GLN A 113 -12.89 17.47 -5.29
C GLN A 113 -12.03 18.45 -6.08
N ARG A 114 -12.71 19.34 -6.80
CA ARG A 114 -12.02 20.38 -7.55
C ARG A 114 -12.43 21.74 -7.00
N GLU A 115 -11.44 22.53 -6.67
CA GLU A 115 -11.62 23.88 -6.20
C GLU A 115 -11.09 24.87 -7.25
N VAL A 116 -11.88 25.84 -7.60
CA VAL A 116 -11.49 26.86 -8.57
C VAL A 116 -11.55 28.23 -7.92
N ASN A 117 -10.39 28.87 -7.82
CA ASN A 117 -10.28 30.22 -7.28
C ASN A 117 -10.28 31.21 -8.47
N LEU A 118 -11.26 32.08 -8.48
CA LEU A 118 -11.34 33.12 -9.50
C LEU A 118 -10.76 34.41 -8.95
N HIS A 119 -9.72 34.88 -9.62
CA HIS A 119 -9.09 36.15 -9.29
C HIS A 119 -9.50 37.19 -10.31
N GLU A 120 -9.93 38.31 -9.81
CA GLU A 120 -10.27 39.43 -10.67
C GLU A 120 -9.08 40.34 -10.96
#